data_c8ddae94114dacb71eb2ac011aeb7a96
#
_entry.id   c8ddae94114dacb71eb2ac011aeb7a96
#
_cell.length_a   1.000
_cell.length_b   1.000
_cell.length_c   1.000
_cell.angle_alpha   90.00
_cell.angle_beta   90.00
_cell.angle_gamma   90.00
#
_symmetry.space_group_name_H-M   'P 1'
#
loop_
_entity.id
_entity.type
_entity.pdbx_description
1 polymer ?
#
loop_
_entity_poly.entity_id
_entity_poly.type
_entity_poly.pdbx_seq_one_letter_code
_entity_poly.pdbx_strand_id
1 'polypeptide(L)' 'MKRKNDTRGDLLVGRAKISGYNVDRLSARAGIKPSTMYKRIKLPGTMTINELQSVDRVIGFTVEELVKMIRDA' A
#
# COMPACT_ATOMS: atom_id res chain seq x y z
N MET A 1 -19.37 -7.54 1.58
CA MET A 1 -19.84 -6.19 1.78
C MET A 1 -18.72 -5.17 1.70
N LYS A 2 -18.99 -4.07 1.04
CA LYS A 2 -17.99 -3.07 0.85
C LYS A 2 -17.79 -2.21 2.09
N ARG A 3 -16.55 -2.00 2.46
CA ARG A 3 -16.25 -1.14 3.59
C ARG A 3 -16.25 0.30 3.19
N LYS A 4 -17.00 1.10 3.91
CA LYS A 4 -17.06 2.52 3.64
C LYS A 4 -15.81 3.25 4.06
N ASN A 5 -15.16 2.78 5.12
CA ASN A 5 -14.06 3.51 5.74
C ASN A 5 -12.73 2.82 5.60
N ASP A 6 -12.56 2.06 4.54
CA ASP A 6 -11.27 1.43 4.31
C ASP A 6 -10.31 2.45 3.74
N THR A 7 -9.47 2.98 4.61
CA THR A 7 -8.51 4.03 4.25
C THR A 7 -7.11 3.50 3.99
N ARG A 8 -6.95 2.18 3.89
CA ARG A 8 -5.62 1.59 3.71
C ARG A 8 -4.96 2.04 2.41
N GLY A 9 -5.74 2.19 1.35
CA GLY A 9 -5.18 2.70 0.09
C GLY A 9 -4.66 4.11 0.23
N ASP A 10 -5.42 4.96 0.94
CA ASP A 10 -5.00 6.33 1.19
C ASP A 10 -3.76 6.38 2.07
N LEU A 11 -3.70 5.52 3.06
CA LEU A 11 -2.53 5.43 3.92
C LEU A 11 -1.28 5.09 3.11
N LEU A 12 -1.39 4.11 2.22
CA LEU A 12 -0.28 3.70 1.38
C LEU A 12 0.18 4.84 0.48
N VAL A 13 -0.75 5.48 -0.20
CA VAL A 13 -0.42 6.57 -1.13
C VAL A 13 0.19 7.75 -0.36
N GLY A 14 -0.40 8.11 0.78
CA GLY A 14 0.11 9.21 1.59
C GLY A 14 1.50 8.93 2.11
N ARG A 15 1.76 7.71 2.57
CA ARG A 15 3.07 7.34 3.05
C ARG A 15 4.09 7.34 1.92
N ALA A 16 3.70 6.88 0.74
CA ALA A 16 4.58 6.90 -0.41
C ALA A 16 4.98 8.33 -0.76
N LYS A 17 4.03 9.26 -0.75
CA LYS A 17 4.33 10.67 -1.02
C LYS A 17 5.32 11.24 -0.02
N ILE A 18 5.15 10.94 1.26
CA ILE A 18 6.08 11.40 2.29
C ILE A 18 7.48 10.88 2.01
N SER A 19 7.59 9.68 1.48
CA SER A 19 8.86 9.08 1.15
C SER A 19 9.40 9.49 -0.23
N GLY A 20 8.68 10.37 -0.93
CA GLY A 20 9.12 10.87 -2.22
C GLY A 20 8.74 10.03 -3.43
N TYR A 21 7.75 9.18 -3.29
CA TYR A 21 7.32 8.31 -4.39
C TYR A 21 5.89 8.60 -4.83
N ASN A 22 5.68 8.64 -6.14
CA ASN A 22 4.32 8.51 -6.67
C ASN A 22 4.04 7.02 -6.87
N VAL A 23 2.82 6.68 -7.28
CA VAL A 23 2.41 5.28 -7.41
C VAL A 23 3.26 4.54 -8.43
N ASP A 24 3.53 5.16 -9.57
CA ASP A 24 4.29 4.50 -10.62
C ASP A 24 5.72 4.20 -10.17
N ARG A 25 6.35 5.16 -9.50
CA ARG A 25 7.70 4.98 -9.02
C ARG A 25 7.76 3.94 -7.90
N LEU A 26 6.76 3.98 -7.02
CA LEU A 26 6.66 2.98 -5.97
C LEU A 26 6.53 1.58 -6.57
N SER A 27 5.68 1.44 -7.58
CA SER A 27 5.49 0.16 -8.25
C SER A 27 6.80 -0.37 -8.83
N ALA A 28 7.53 0.50 -9.53
CA ALA A 28 8.80 0.11 -10.13
C ALA A 28 9.79 -0.35 -9.07
N ARG A 29 9.89 0.38 -7.97
CA ARG A 29 10.84 0.06 -6.90
C ARG A 29 10.43 -1.20 -6.15
N ALA A 30 9.14 -1.42 -5.98
CA ALA A 30 8.64 -2.60 -5.28
C ALA A 30 8.58 -3.84 -6.16
N GLY A 31 8.79 -3.69 -7.46
CA GLY A 31 8.71 -4.83 -8.38
C GLY A 31 7.29 -5.29 -8.62
N ILE A 32 6.33 -4.39 -8.51
CA ILE A 32 4.92 -4.69 -8.73
C ILE A 32 4.46 -3.94 -9.98
N LYS A 33 3.69 -4.59 -10.83
CA LYS A 33 3.17 -3.91 -12.02
C LYS A 33 2.31 -2.72 -11.60
N PRO A 34 2.42 -1.58 -12.28
CA PRO A 34 1.58 -0.41 -11.94
C PRO A 34 0.09 -0.72 -11.93
N SER A 35 -0.40 -1.47 -12.91
CA SER A 35 -1.81 -1.83 -12.93
C SER A 35 -2.22 -2.64 -11.71
N THR A 36 -1.35 -3.54 -11.27
CA THR A 36 -1.60 -4.31 -10.06
C THR A 36 -1.58 -3.40 -8.82
N MET A 37 -0.61 -2.49 -8.76
CA MET A 37 -0.52 -1.56 -7.64
C MET A 37 -1.79 -0.71 -7.51
N TYR A 38 -2.29 -0.18 -8.62
CA TYR A 38 -3.53 0.60 -8.58
C TYR A 38 -4.71 -0.23 -8.10
N LYS A 39 -4.78 -1.50 -8.50
CA LYS A 39 -5.82 -2.39 -8.01
C LYS A 39 -5.73 -2.60 -6.50
N ARG A 40 -4.52 -2.77 -5.97
CA ARG A 40 -4.32 -2.96 -4.54
C ARG A 40 -4.68 -1.72 -3.75
N ILE A 41 -4.36 -0.54 -4.30
CA ILE A 41 -4.73 0.71 -3.65
C ILE A 41 -6.25 0.85 -3.57
N LYS A 42 -6.93 0.48 -4.63
CA LYS A 42 -8.39 0.55 -4.68
C LYS A 42 -9.04 -0.50 -3.79
N LEU A 43 -8.47 -1.69 -3.76
CA LEU A 43 -8.97 -2.81 -2.97
C LEU A 43 -7.85 -3.36 -2.10
N PRO A 44 -7.49 -2.63 -1.03
CA PRO A 44 -6.32 -3.01 -0.22
C PRO A 44 -6.38 -4.42 0.36
N GLY A 45 -7.57 -4.93 0.60
CA GLY A 45 -7.73 -6.28 1.12
C GLY A 45 -7.26 -7.37 0.18
N THR A 46 -7.01 -7.04 -1.09
CA THR A 46 -6.51 -8.01 -2.05
C THR A 46 -4.99 -8.06 -2.09
N MET A 47 -4.31 -7.16 -1.40
CA MET A 47 -2.86 -7.14 -1.37
C MET A 47 -2.31 -8.38 -0.66
N THR A 48 -1.33 -9.02 -1.28
CA THR A 48 -0.68 -10.17 -0.66
C THR A 48 0.34 -9.70 0.36
N ILE A 49 0.71 -10.61 1.25
CA ILE A 49 1.77 -10.30 2.23
C ILE A 49 3.09 -10.00 1.54
N ASN A 50 3.40 -10.73 0.47
CA ASN A 50 4.63 -10.46 -0.27
C ASN A 50 4.63 -9.07 -0.88
N GLU A 51 3.49 -8.65 -1.42
CA GLU A 51 3.36 -7.30 -1.98
C GLU A 51 3.54 -6.25 -0.89
N LEU A 52 2.92 -6.47 0.26
CA LEU A 52 3.04 -5.54 1.38
C LEU A 52 4.49 -5.44 1.85
N GLN A 53 5.19 -6.57 1.94
CA GLN A 53 6.60 -6.55 2.31
C GLN A 53 7.45 -5.78 1.32
N SER A 54 7.17 -5.97 0.02
CA SER A 54 7.92 -5.26 -1.03
C SER A 54 7.71 -3.76 -0.93
N VAL A 55 6.48 -3.34 -0.70
CA VAL A 55 6.16 -1.92 -0.52
C VAL A 55 6.82 -1.38 0.75
N ASP A 56 6.76 -2.13 1.82
CA ASP A 56 7.36 -1.72 3.09
C ASP A 56 8.85 -1.48 2.97
N ARG A 57 9.56 -2.31 2.21
CA ARG A 57 10.99 -2.11 1.99
C ARG A 57 11.29 -0.79 1.32
N VAL A 58 10.38 -0.30 0.51
CA VAL A 58 10.60 0.95 -0.23
C VAL A 58 10.25 2.16 0.61
N ILE A 59 9.10 2.14 1.26
CA ILE A 59 8.59 3.34 1.94
C ILE A 59 8.68 3.30 3.46
N GLY A 60 8.94 2.14 4.04
CA GLY A 60 9.18 2.03 5.47
C GLY A 60 8.00 2.39 6.34
N PHE A 61 6.94 1.57 6.32
CA PHE A 61 5.82 1.77 7.23
C PHE A 61 6.28 1.69 8.68
N THR A 62 5.65 2.47 9.55
CA THR A 62 5.80 2.25 10.98
C THR A 62 5.06 0.98 11.37
N VAL A 63 5.35 0.46 12.57
CA VAL A 63 4.64 -0.72 13.07
C VAL A 63 3.15 -0.48 13.11
N GLU A 64 2.74 0.72 13.56
CA GLU A 64 1.33 1.07 13.62
C GLU A 64 0.68 1.08 12.24
N GLU A 65 1.40 1.60 11.26
CA GLU A 65 0.89 1.62 9.89
C GLU A 65 0.76 0.21 9.33
N LEU A 66 1.74 -0.65 9.61
CA LEU A 66 1.67 -2.04 9.18
C LEU A 66 0.48 -2.75 9.81
N VAL A 67 0.24 -2.50 11.09
CA VAL A 67 -0.91 -3.08 11.77
C VAL A 67 -2.21 -2.66 11.09
N LYS A 68 -2.33 -1.39 10.74
CA LYS A 68 -3.51 -0.91 10.02
C LYS A 68 -3.67 -1.57 8.66
N MET A 69 -2.56 -1.75 7.95
CA MET A 69 -2.61 -2.38 6.64
C MET A 69 -3.07 -3.83 6.73
N ILE A 70 -2.73 -4.51 7.82
CA ILE A 70 -3.07 -5.93 7.99
C ILE A 70 -4.45 -6.11 8.59
N ARG A 71 -4.76 -5.34 9.61
CA ARG A 71 -5.99 -5.55 10.37
C ARG A 71 -7.21 -4.91 9.78
N ASP A 72 -6.98 -3.97 8.92
CA ASP A 72 -8.11 -3.29 8.35
C ASP A 72 -8.89 -2.51 9.38
N ALA A 73 -8.55 -1.61 9.84
CA ALA A 73 -9.34 -0.70 10.69
C ALA A 73 -10.79 -1.09 10.87
#